data_71db9c853268a39a45cf09b5d75c4167
#
_entry.id   71db9c853268a39a45cf09b5d75c4167
#
_cell.length_a   1.000
_cell.length_b   1.000
_cell.length_c   1.000
_cell.angle_alpha   90.00
_cell.angle_beta   90.00
_cell.angle_gamma   90.00
#
_symmetry.space_group_name_H-M   'P 1'
#
loop_
_entity.id
_entity.type
_entity.pdbx_description
1 polymer ?
#
loop_
_entity_poly.entity_id
_entity_poly.type
_entity_poly.pdbx_seq_one_letter_code
_entity_poly.pdbx_strand_id
1 'polypeptide(L)'
;SVPKLAFRACVLLSTDGIKKGYKDMAKTKIVVLDGYTENPGDLSWDGLSALGDVTVYDRTSYSEAPIIAERIGDAEIVVTNKTPISRATMDKCPNIRLIAVLATGYNCIDYSYAKEKGIPVVNVPTYGTASVSQYSIALLLEICHHIGHHDATVHEGRWANNADWCYWDYPLIELEHKTMGIIGFGRIGQAEGRIAKALGMRVLAYDLYPNDSGRAIAEYVDLDTLYKEADVITLHCNLTPENTGMINRESIAKMKDGVILINNARGQLIVEQDVADALNSGKLAGAGLDVVYTEPIRVDNPLLKARNCIITPHISWAPIESRQRIMDATVANVKAFLDGAPINVVNK
;
A
#
# COMPACT_ATOMS: atom_id res chain seq x y z
N SER A 1 -48.79 9.19 65.01
CA SER A 1 -48.10 9.92 66.07
C SER A 1 -46.59 9.75 65.93
N VAL A 2 -45.90 10.85 66.04
CA VAL A 2 -44.45 11.02 66.32
C VAL A 2 -43.64 11.70 65.21
N PRO A 3 -42.72 12.59 65.54
CA PRO A 3 -42.75 13.93 64.95
C PRO A 3 -41.54 14.24 64.07
N LYS A 4 -41.69 15.38 63.39
CA LYS A 4 -40.60 16.10 62.68
C LYS A 4 -39.51 16.56 63.66
N LEU A 5 -38.26 16.33 63.31
CA LEU A 5 -37.17 17.13 63.82
C LEU A 5 -36.33 17.67 62.64
N ALA A 6 -36.35 18.96 62.56
CA ALA A 6 -35.51 19.76 61.65
C ALA A 6 -34.09 19.85 62.22
N PHE A 7 -33.11 19.73 61.31
CA PHE A 7 -31.80 20.38 61.57
C PHE A 7 -31.33 21.08 60.31
N ARG A 8 -31.38 22.44 60.41
CA ARG A 8 -30.62 23.34 59.51
C ARG A 8 -29.17 23.31 59.97
N ALA A 9 -28.30 23.04 59.06
CA ALA A 9 -26.92 23.57 59.11
C ALA A 9 -26.52 24.01 57.73
N CYS A 10 -26.46 25.31 57.58
CA CYS A 10 -25.95 26.02 56.46
C CYS A 10 -24.41 25.95 56.50
N VAL A 11 -23.79 25.36 55.48
CA VAL A 11 -22.39 25.62 55.20
C VAL A 11 -22.34 26.16 53.77
N LEU A 12 -22.29 27.49 53.69
CA LEU A 12 -21.84 28.21 52.51
C LEU A 12 -20.34 27.93 52.35
N LEU A 13 -19.96 26.99 51.49
CA LEU A 13 -18.62 26.91 50.94
C LEU A 13 -18.64 27.66 49.62
N SER A 14 -17.88 28.73 49.58
CA SER A 14 -17.69 29.63 48.45
C SER A 14 -17.18 28.84 47.22
N THR A 15 -17.88 28.95 46.11
CA THR A 15 -17.51 28.39 44.83
C THR A 15 -16.42 29.17 44.08
N ASP A 16 -15.69 30.05 44.78
CA ASP A 16 -14.67 30.93 44.17
C ASP A 16 -13.25 30.37 44.18
N GLY A 17 -13.07 29.11 44.60
CA GLY A 17 -11.73 28.47 44.72
C GLY A 17 -11.31 27.46 43.63
N ILE A 18 -12.18 27.09 42.68
CA ILE A 18 -11.89 26.01 41.68
C ILE A 18 -11.71 26.55 40.26
N LYS A 19 -11.63 27.82 40.04
CA LYS A 19 -11.31 28.44 38.74
C LYS A 19 -9.89 28.92 38.63
N LYS A 20 -8.90 28.19 39.13
CA LYS A 20 -7.49 28.45 38.85
C LYS A 20 -6.81 27.19 38.40
N GLY A 21 -6.56 27.08 37.06
CA GLY A 21 -5.54 26.18 36.56
C GLY A 21 -5.88 25.27 35.39
N TYR A 22 -6.92 25.50 34.60
CA TYR A 22 -6.82 25.04 33.21
C TYR A 22 -5.99 26.10 32.47
N LYS A 23 -4.65 26.00 32.54
CA LYS A 23 -3.79 26.55 31.51
C LYS A 23 -4.32 25.97 30.19
N ASP A 24 -4.72 26.86 29.26
CA ASP A 24 -4.84 26.53 27.84
C ASP A 24 -3.49 25.91 27.41
N MET A 25 -3.35 24.61 27.55
CA MET A 25 -2.22 23.91 26.93
C MET A 25 -2.52 23.97 25.44
N ALA A 26 -1.71 24.75 24.72
CA ALA A 26 -1.81 24.84 23.27
C ALA A 26 -1.89 23.39 22.70
N LYS A 27 -2.93 23.14 21.92
CA LYS A 27 -3.09 21.80 21.32
C LYS A 27 -1.88 21.49 20.44
N THR A 28 -1.37 20.27 20.48
CA THR A 28 -0.31 19.81 19.58
C THR A 28 -0.70 20.07 18.12
N LYS A 29 0.17 20.74 17.38
CA LYS A 29 -0.06 21.04 15.97
C LYS A 29 0.33 19.85 15.11
N ILE A 30 -0.61 19.38 14.31
CA ILE A 30 -0.47 18.25 13.41
C ILE A 30 -0.69 18.74 11.97
N VAL A 31 0.22 18.42 11.06
CA VAL A 31 0.05 18.73 9.64
C VAL A 31 0.03 17.45 8.82
N VAL A 32 -0.94 17.32 7.93
CA VAL A 32 -0.99 16.27 6.88
C VAL A 32 -0.61 16.94 5.56
N LEU A 33 0.47 16.48 4.93
CA LEU A 33 1.05 17.16 3.76
C LEU A 33 0.41 16.77 2.42
N ASP A 34 -0.11 15.55 2.31
CA ASP A 34 -0.59 14.96 1.04
C ASP A 34 -1.76 13.99 1.29
N GLY A 35 -2.79 14.50 1.96
CA GLY A 35 -3.91 13.70 2.45
C GLY A 35 -4.87 13.16 1.38
N TYR A 36 -4.88 13.72 0.16
CA TYR A 36 -5.90 13.39 -0.84
C TYR A 36 -5.92 11.94 -1.27
N THR A 37 -4.76 11.31 -1.48
CA THR A 37 -4.70 9.90 -1.89
C THR A 37 -5.18 8.95 -0.81
N GLU A 38 -5.05 9.35 0.47
CA GLU A 38 -5.55 8.59 1.61
C GLU A 38 -7.05 8.83 1.83
N ASN A 39 -7.47 10.09 1.74
CA ASN A 39 -8.84 10.52 1.97
C ASN A 39 -9.27 11.55 0.92
N PRO A 40 -9.81 11.12 -0.22
CA PRO A 40 -10.36 12.01 -1.24
C PRO A 40 -11.73 12.62 -0.87
N GLY A 41 -12.21 12.40 0.37
CA GLY A 41 -13.48 12.90 0.89
C GLY A 41 -14.45 11.79 1.33
N ASP A 42 -14.03 10.54 1.32
CA ASP A 42 -14.83 9.38 1.72
C ASP A 42 -14.42 8.75 3.09
N LEU A 43 -13.41 9.34 3.74
CA LEU A 43 -12.98 9.02 5.10
C LEU A 43 -12.99 10.27 5.98
N SER A 44 -12.62 10.16 7.28
CA SER A 44 -12.59 11.29 8.21
C SER A 44 -11.22 11.44 8.87
N TRP A 45 -10.78 12.70 9.04
CA TRP A 45 -9.62 13.08 9.85
C TRP A 45 -9.97 13.30 11.33
N ASP A 46 -11.21 13.05 11.76
CA ASP A 46 -11.68 13.32 13.14
C ASP A 46 -10.83 12.62 14.20
N GLY A 47 -10.33 11.40 13.90
CA GLY A 47 -9.45 10.68 14.80
C GLY A 47 -8.17 11.43 15.13
N LEU A 48 -7.54 12.08 14.13
CA LEU A 48 -6.37 12.96 14.36
C LEU A 48 -6.78 14.29 15.00
N SER A 49 -7.91 14.87 14.60
CA SER A 49 -8.43 16.13 15.15
C SER A 49 -8.77 16.03 16.64
N ALA A 50 -9.09 14.83 17.12
CA ALA A 50 -9.27 14.57 18.55
C ALA A 50 -7.95 14.61 19.33
N LEU A 51 -6.79 14.45 18.67
CA LEU A 51 -5.47 14.43 19.30
C LEU A 51 -4.74 15.78 19.24
N GLY A 52 -5.15 16.70 18.36
CA GLY A 52 -4.47 17.96 18.19
C GLY A 52 -5.21 18.95 17.29
N ASP A 53 -4.51 20.03 16.93
CA ASP A 53 -4.95 20.99 15.92
C ASP A 53 -4.40 20.55 14.56
N VAL A 54 -5.29 20.08 13.68
CA VAL A 54 -4.92 19.41 12.43
C VAL A 54 -5.12 20.33 11.24
N THR A 55 -4.06 20.53 10.47
CA THR A 55 -4.11 21.16 9.15
C THR A 55 -3.88 20.08 8.09
N VAL A 56 -4.79 19.94 7.12
CA VAL A 56 -4.68 18.96 6.03
C VAL A 56 -4.49 19.67 4.70
N TYR A 57 -3.42 19.32 4.00
CA TYR A 57 -3.21 19.68 2.61
C TYR A 57 -3.49 18.47 1.73
N ASP A 58 -4.28 18.66 0.70
CA ASP A 58 -4.59 17.60 -0.28
C ASP A 58 -3.33 17.08 -0.98
N ARG A 59 -2.51 18.00 -1.46
CA ARG A 59 -1.28 17.72 -2.21
C ARG A 59 -0.21 18.73 -1.84
N THR A 60 1.01 18.26 -1.67
CA THR A 60 2.19 19.14 -1.53
C THR A 60 3.14 18.84 -2.69
N SER A 61 4.34 18.34 -2.48
CA SER A 61 5.29 18.00 -3.54
C SER A 61 5.74 16.55 -3.40
N TYR A 62 5.94 15.86 -4.51
CA TYR A 62 6.55 14.53 -4.53
C TYR A 62 8.08 14.58 -4.70
N SER A 63 8.63 15.77 -4.80
CA SER A 63 10.07 16.03 -4.80
C SER A 63 10.38 17.13 -3.79
N GLU A 64 11.66 17.22 -3.37
CA GLU A 64 12.12 18.25 -2.45
C GLU A 64 11.77 19.65 -2.99
N ALA A 65 11.09 20.45 -2.19
CA ALA A 65 10.64 21.79 -2.57
C ALA A 65 10.44 22.67 -1.33
N PRO A 66 10.69 23.99 -1.43
CA PRO A 66 10.53 24.93 -0.30
C PRO A 66 9.14 24.92 0.35
N ILE A 67 8.10 24.71 -0.45
CA ILE A 67 6.70 24.64 0.01
C ILE A 67 6.48 23.58 1.10
N ILE A 68 7.30 22.54 1.17
CA ILE A 68 7.17 21.48 2.18
C ILE A 68 7.40 22.08 3.57
N ALA A 69 8.54 22.76 3.74
CA ALA A 69 8.87 23.43 5.02
C ALA A 69 7.89 24.55 5.36
N GLU A 70 7.40 25.31 4.37
CA GLU A 70 6.39 26.35 4.56
C GLU A 70 5.08 25.76 5.12
N ARG A 71 4.63 24.62 4.59
CA ARG A 71 3.41 23.95 5.05
C ARG A 71 3.55 23.25 6.40
N ILE A 72 4.72 22.74 6.70
CA ILE A 72 5.02 22.23 8.05
C ILE A 72 4.97 23.35 9.07
N GLY A 73 5.58 24.51 8.77
CA GLY A 73 5.57 25.66 9.65
C GLY A 73 6.09 25.33 11.05
N ASP A 74 5.24 25.53 12.04
CA ASP A 74 5.52 25.25 13.45
C ASP A 74 4.87 23.94 13.97
N ALA A 75 4.40 23.07 13.07
CA ALA A 75 3.81 21.78 13.45
C ALA A 75 4.81 20.87 14.16
N GLU A 76 4.32 20.18 15.19
CA GLU A 76 5.08 19.21 15.99
C GLU A 76 4.99 17.79 15.42
N ILE A 77 3.89 17.47 14.76
CA ILE A 77 3.65 16.16 14.15
C ILE A 77 3.41 16.36 12.66
N VAL A 78 4.22 15.68 11.86
CA VAL A 78 4.11 15.67 10.39
C VAL A 78 3.58 14.33 9.93
N VAL A 79 2.47 14.33 9.21
CA VAL A 79 1.86 13.15 8.58
C VAL A 79 2.01 13.27 7.08
N THR A 80 2.51 12.24 6.43
CA THR A 80 2.76 12.24 4.98
C THR A 80 2.61 10.85 4.38
N ASN A 81 2.20 10.76 3.12
CA ASN A 81 2.21 9.51 2.35
C ASN A 81 3.47 9.43 1.46
N LYS A 82 3.69 10.44 0.63
CA LYS A 82 4.79 10.46 -0.37
C LYS A 82 5.58 11.78 -0.42
N THR A 83 5.08 12.85 0.22
CA THR A 83 5.84 14.10 0.30
C THR A 83 7.15 13.85 1.05
N PRO A 84 8.31 14.16 0.45
CA PRO A 84 9.59 13.86 1.06
C PRO A 84 9.88 14.76 2.27
N ILE A 85 10.45 14.18 3.33
CA ILE A 85 10.96 14.90 4.49
C ILE A 85 12.47 14.66 4.55
N SER A 86 13.21 15.58 3.96
CA SER A 86 14.66 15.55 3.89
C SER A 86 15.32 16.15 5.14
N ARG A 87 16.64 16.00 5.21
CA ARG A 87 17.50 16.71 6.17
C ARG A 87 17.24 18.21 6.14
N ALA A 88 17.24 18.81 4.93
CA ALA A 88 17.03 20.25 4.76
C ALA A 88 15.65 20.72 5.26
N THR A 89 14.61 19.91 5.06
CA THR A 89 13.27 20.16 5.59
C THR A 89 13.26 20.12 7.12
N MET A 90 13.84 19.07 7.73
CA MET A 90 13.90 18.94 9.20
C MET A 90 14.71 20.06 9.86
N ASP A 91 15.78 20.55 9.21
CA ASP A 91 16.56 21.67 9.75
C ASP A 91 15.79 22.99 9.73
N LYS A 92 14.92 23.21 8.74
CA LYS A 92 14.03 24.38 8.67
C LYS A 92 12.84 24.30 9.61
N CYS A 93 12.45 23.10 10.05
CA CYS A 93 11.28 22.87 10.89
C CYS A 93 11.68 22.23 12.23
N PRO A 94 12.34 22.99 13.13
CA PRO A 94 12.92 22.45 14.37
C PRO A 94 11.88 21.97 15.40
N ASN A 95 10.60 22.27 15.18
CA ASN A 95 9.53 21.85 16.08
C ASN A 95 9.04 20.43 15.83
N ILE A 96 9.48 19.76 14.76
CA ILE A 96 9.07 18.39 14.45
C ILE A 96 9.53 17.44 15.56
N ARG A 97 8.58 16.72 16.15
CA ARG A 97 8.78 15.73 17.21
C ARG A 97 8.41 14.31 16.77
N LEU A 98 7.56 14.20 15.73
CA LEU A 98 7.13 12.92 15.15
C LEU A 98 6.92 13.06 13.65
N ILE A 99 7.34 12.07 12.88
CA ILE A 99 6.96 11.91 11.47
C ILE A 99 6.18 10.60 11.35
N ALA A 100 4.92 10.66 10.90
CA ALA A 100 4.05 9.51 10.70
C ALA A 100 3.79 9.31 9.20
N VAL A 101 4.13 8.14 8.69
CA VAL A 101 3.97 7.79 7.28
C VAL A 101 2.68 6.99 7.08
N LEU A 102 1.79 7.47 6.19
CA LEU A 102 0.53 6.84 5.81
C LEU A 102 0.75 5.64 4.85
N ALA A 103 1.75 4.82 5.12
CA ALA A 103 2.13 3.67 4.29
C ALA A 103 3.05 2.72 5.05
N THR A 104 3.26 1.53 4.49
CA THR A 104 4.33 0.62 4.96
C THR A 104 5.72 1.14 4.52
N GLY A 105 5.87 1.58 3.26
CA GLY A 105 7.12 2.14 2.75
C GLY A 105 7.35 3.57 3.22
N TYR A 106 8.55 3.86 3.70
CA TYR A 106 8.95 5.17 4.27
C TYR A 106 10.18 5.76 3.59
N ASN A 107 10.47 5.37 2.35
CA ASN A 107 11.63 5.82 1.59
C ASN A 107 11.65 7.32 1.28
N CYS A 108 10.50 8.00 1.41
CA CYS A 108 10.41 9.45 1.26
C CYS A 108 10.97 10.21 2.48
N ILE A 109 11.33 9.54 3.57
CA ILE A 109 11.86 10.18 4.78
C ILE A 109 13.35 9.90 4.89
N ASP A 110 14.16 10.94 5.18
CA ASP A 110 15.53 10.77 5.67
C ASP A 110 15.48 10.29 7.14
N TYR A 111 15.10 9.02 7.30
CA TYR A 111 14.90 8.42 8.61
C TYR A 111 16.20 8.26 9.41
N SER A 112 17.35 8.21 8.73
CA SER A 112 18.66 8.20 9.38
C SER A 112 18.92 9.54 10.05
N TYR A 113 18.67 10.63 9.36
CA TYR A 113 18.81 11.97 9.93
C TYR A 113 17.75 12.26 11.00
N ALA A 114 16.52 11.80 10.82
CA ALA A 114 15.50 11.88 11.85
C ALA A 114 15.96 11.19 13.15
N LYS A 115 16.64 10.02 13.04
CA LYS A 115 17.24 9.32 14.18
C LYS A 115 18.31 10.17 14.87
N GLU A 116 19.22 10.80 14.10
CA GLU A 116 20.25 11.71 14.65
C GLU A 116 19.63 12.88 15.44
N LYS A 117 18.47 13.38 14.98
CA LYS A 117 17.70 14.45 15.64
C LYS A 117 16.84 13.97 16.81
N GLY A 118 16.75 12.65 17.05
CA GLY A 118 15.86 12.07 18.07
C GLY A 118 14.37 12.14 17.69
N ILE A 119 14.05 12.29 16.40
CA ILE A 119 12.69 12.34 15.87
C ILE A 119 12.27 10.91 15.47
N PRO A 120 11.32 10.27 16.16
CA PRO A 120 10.79 8.99 15.75
C PRO A 120 10.05 9.13 14.41
N VAL A 121 10.29 8.14 13.53
CA VAL A 121 9.54 7.94 12.29
C VAL A 121 8.71 6.68 12.48
N VAL A 122 7.39 6.80 12.29
CA VAL A 122 6.45 5.68 12.44
C VAL A 122 5.75 5.39 11.11
N ASN A 123 5.43 4.13 10.86
CA ASN A 123 4.74 3.70 9.65
C ASN A 123 3.49 2.84 9.95
N VAL A 124 2.83 2.37 8.90
CA VAL A 124 1.69 1.44 9.00
C VAL A 124 2.07 0.09 8.38
N PRO A 125 2.44 -0.91 9.20
CA PRO A 125 3.08 -2.12 8.67
C PRO A 125 2.16 -3.17 8.05
N THR A 126 0.83 -3.16 8.30
CA THR A 126 -0.02 -4.33 8.00
C THR A 126 -1.41 -4.04 7.44
N TYR A 127 -1.63 -2.96 6.76
CA TYR A 127 -2.96 -2.57 6.28
C TYR A 127 -3.42 -3.28 4.99
N GLY A 128 -2.49 -3.62 4.08
CA GLY A 128 -2.76 -3.96 2.67
C GLY A 128 -2.80 -5.47 2.37
N THR A 129 -2.69 -6.36 3.36
CA THR A 129 -2.55 -7.80 3.09
C THR A 129 -3.70 -8.36 2.25
N ALA A 130 -4.94 -8.12 2.65
CA ALA A 130 -6.10 -8.62 1.93
C ALA A 130 -6.32 -7.89 0.60
N SER A 131 -6.18 -6.56 0.58
CA SER A 131 -6.44 -5.76 -0.63
C SER A 131 -5.44 -6.06 -1.75
N VAL A 132 -4.14 -6.12 -1.43
CA VAL A 132 -3.11 -6.39 -2.44
C VAL A 132 -3.22 -7.81 -2.99
N SER A 133 -3.43 -8.82 -2.15
CA SER A 133 -3.63 -10.20 -2.62
C SER A 133 -4.90 -10.36 -3.47
N GLN A 134 -6.01 -9.71 -3.08
CA GLN A 134 -7.24 -9.69 -3.88
C GLN A 134 -7.01 -9.01 -5.23
N TYR A 135 -6.30 -7.87 -5.24
CA TYR A 135 -6.06 -7.11 -6.47
C TYR A 135 -5.14 -7.86 -7.44
N SER A 136 -4.12 -8.57 -6.93
CA SER A 136 -3.26 -9.44 -7.72
C SER A 136 -4.06 -10.52 -8.45
N ILE A 137 -4.97 -11.19 -7.74
CA ILE A 137 -5.89 -12.18 -8.33
C ILE A 137 -6.86 -11.51 -9.33
N ALA A 138 -7.35 -10.31 -9.06
CA ALA A 138 -8.22 -9.60 -10.00
C ALA A 138 -7.50 -9.29 -11.33
N LEU A 139 -6.24 -8.84 -11.29
CA LEU A 139 -5.41 -8.66 -12.48
C LEU A 139 -5.20 -9.97 -13.22
N LEU A 140 -4.91 -11.07 -12.51
CA LEU A 140 -4.77 -12.40 -13.10
C LEU A 140 -6.06 -12.83 -13.81
N LEU A 141 -7.21 -12.69 -13.15
CA LEU A 141 -8.50 -13.08 -13.74
C LEU A 141 -8.88 -12.20 -14.94
N GLU A 142 -8.55 -10.92 -14.93
CA GLU A 142 -8.76 -10.03 -16.08
C GLU A 142 -7.89 -10.45 -17.27
N ILE A 143 -6.64 -10.84 -17.05
CA ILE A 143 -5.78 -11.40 -18.12
C ILE A 143 -6.33 -12.72 -18.65
N CYS A 144 -6.87 -13.58 -17.77
CA CYS A 144 -7.43 -14.87 -18.17
C CYS A 144 -8.73 -14.75 -18.98
N HIS A 145 -9.55 -13.73 -18.71
CA HIS A 145 -10.92 -13.69 -19.22
C HIS A 145 -11.25 -12.45 -20.04
N HIS A 146 -10.45 -11.39 -19.99
CA HIS A 146 -10.70 -10.11 -20.68
C HIS A 146 -12.13 -9.58 -20.47
N ILE A 147 -12.60 -9.58 -19.22
CA ILE A 147 -13.99 -9.24 -18.85
C ILE A 147 -14.31 -7.82 -19.26
N GLY A 148 -13.43 -6.87 -18.98
CA GLY A 148 -13.61 -5.46 -19.31
C GLY A 148 -13.73 -5.24 -20.84
N HIS A 149 -12.93 -5.96 -21.65
CA HIS A 149 -13.03 -5.90 -23.11
C HIS A 149 -14.38 -6.42 -23.61
N HIS A 150 -14.78 -7.62 -23.15
CA HIS A 150 -16.03 -8.23 -23.62
C HIS A 150 -17.26 -7.41 -23.17
N ASP A 151 -17.25 -6.86 -21.95
CA ASP A 151 -18.30 -5.95 -21.49
C ASP A 151 -18.41 -4.71 -22.41
N ALA A 152 -17.29 -4.05 -22.69
CA ALA A 152 -17.29 -2.87 -23.58
C ALA A 152 -17.87 -3.20 -24.96
N THR A 153 -17.47 -4.31 -25.58
CA THR A 153 -17.96 -4.70 -26.92
C THR A 153 -19.45 -5.10 -26.91
N VAL A 154 -19.97 -5.62 -25.79
CA VAL A 154 -21.41 -5.87 -25.61
C VAL A 154 -22.18 -4.55 -25.59
N HIS A 155 -21.71 -3.57 -24.83
CA HIS A 155 -22.33 -2.22 -24.76
C HIS A 155 -22.25 -1.45 -26.08
N GLU A 156 -21.25 -1.71 -26.92
CA GLU A 156 -21.13 -1.22 -28.29
C GLU A 156 -22.14 -1.87 -29.26
N GLY A 157 -22.93 -2.83 -28.80
CA GLY A 157 -23.97 -3.50 -29.58
C GLY A 157 -23.48 -4.72 -30.38
N ARG A 158 -22.25 -5.16 -30.22
CA ARG A 158 -21.68 -6.27 -30.98
C ARG A 158 -22.44 -7.57 -30.74
N TRP A 159 -22.81 -7.90 -29.51
CA TRP A 159 -23.52 -9.15 -29.22
C TRP A 159 -24.92 -9.20 -29.86
N ALA A 160 -25.65 -8.08 -29.85
CA ALA A 160 -26.96 -7.97 -30.48
C ALA A 160 -26.93 -8.20 -32.01
N ASN A 161 -25.78 -7.94 -32.63
CA ASN A 161 -25.55 -8.09 -34.07
C ASN A 161 -24.62 -9.23 -34.44
N ASN A 162 -24.30 -10.14 -33.48
CA ASN A 162 -23.42 -11.29 -33.71
C ASN A 162 -24.15 -12.43 -34.42
N ALA A 163 -23.45 -13.15 -35.30
CA ALA A 163 -24.03 -14.28 -36.02
C ALA A 163 -24.27 -15.50 -35.12
N ASP A 164 -23.42 -15.68 -34.10
CA ASP A 164 -23.52 -16.76 -33.12
C ASP A 164 -24.11 -16.26 -31.82
N TRP A 165 -24.59 -17.18 -30.99
CA TRP A 165 -25.17 -16.86 -29.67
C TRP A 165 -24.15 -16.38 -28.65
N CYS A 166 -22.84 -16.56 -28.90
CA CYS A 166 -21.70 -16.09 -28.10
C CYS A 166 -20.52 -15.71 -28.98
N TYR A 167 -19.53 -15.03 -28.40
CA TYR A 167 -18.22 -14.78 -29.03
C TYR A 167 -17.16 -14.55 -27.96
N TRP A 168 -15.90 -14.70 -28.34
CA TRP A 168 -14.73 -14.30 -27.57
C TRP A 168 -13.61 -13.85 -28.52
N ASP A 169 -12.82 -12.87 -28.11
CA ASP A 169 -11.78 -12.26 -28.95
C ASP A 169 -10.38 -12.72 -28.60
N TYR A 170 -10.23 -13.33 -27.43
CA TYR A 170 -8.95 -13.80 -26.88
C TYR A 170 -9.08 -15.24 -26.40
N PRO A 171 -7.99 -16.04 -26.41
CA PRO A 171 -7.99 -17.32 -25.73
C PRO A 171 -8.32 -17.14 -24.25
N LEU A 172 -9.38 -17.77 -23.78
CA LEU A 172 -9.76 -17.78 -22.36
C LEU A 172 -8.97 -18.87 -21.64
N ILE A 173 -8.56 -18.56 -20.39
CA ILE A 173 -7.65 -19.42 -19.61
C ILE A 173 -8.34 -19.86 -18.32
N GLU A 174 -8.39 -21.17 -18.08
CA GLU A 174 -8.80 -21.76 -16.82
C GLU A 174 -7.58 -22.01 -15.93
N LEU A 175 -7.69 -21.71 -14.64
CA LEU A 175 -6.58 -21.77 -13.69
C LEU A 175 -6.46 -23.11 -12.96
N GLU A 176 -7.50 -23.94 -12.97
CA GLU A 176 -7.47 -25.26 -12.32
C GLU A 176 -6.29 -26.11 -12.87
N HIS A 177 -5.57 -26.76 -11.97
CA HIS A 177 -4.37 -27.55 -12.23
C HIS A 177 -3.14 -26.78 -12.75
N LYS A 178 -3.22 -25.46 -12.91
CA LYS A 178 -2.04 -24.63 -13.22
C LYS A 178 -1.21 -24.35 -11.96
N THR A 179 0.03 -23.99 -12.17
CA THR A 179 0.98 -23.70 -11.10
C THR A 179 1.17 -22.18 -10.95
N MET A 180 0.93 -21.65 -9.75
CA MET A 180 1.31 -20.30 -9.38
C MET A 180 2.63 -20.31 -8.62
N GLY A 181 3.61 -19.57 -9.12
CA GLY A 181 4.89 -19.29 -8.46
C GLY A 181 4.84 -17.92 -7.79
N ILE A 182 5.01 -17.87 -6.47
CA ILE A 182 4.95 -16.64 -5.67
C ILE A 182 6.36 -16.30 -5.18
N ILE A 183 6.89 -15.15 -5.59
CA ILE A 183 8.19 -14.65 -5.17
C ILE A 183 7.99 -13.61 -4.05
N GLY A 184 8.44 -13.94 -2.83
CA GLY A 184 8.12 -13.21 -1.62
C GLY A 184 6.88 -13.80 -0.93
N PHE A 185 7.09 -14.80 -0.06
CA PHE A 185 5.99 -15.54 0.57
C PHE A 185 5.74 -15.12 2.02
N GLY A 186 5.72 -13.79 2.21
CA GLY A 186 5.29 -13.14 3.45
C GLY A 186 3.76 -13.09 3.59
N ARG A 187 3.24 -12.12 4.34
CA ARG A 187 1.79 -12.00 4.61
C ARG A 187 0.94 -11.92 3.34
N ILE A 188 1.34 -11.11 2.36
CA ILE A 188 0.60 -10.91 1.11
C ILE A 188 0.69 -12.17 0.25
N GLY A 189 1.89 -12.69 0.00
CA GLY A 189 2.09 -13.90 -0.80
C GLY A 189 1.34 -15.12 -0.23
N GLN A 190 1.34 -15.29 1.11
CA GLN A 190 0.56 -16.35 1.74
C GLN A 190 -0.95 -16.15 1.61
N ALA A 191 -1.44 -14.90 1.68
CA ALA A 191 -2.86 -14.61 1.45
C ALA A 191 -3.25 -14.93 0.00
N GLU A 192 -2.47 -14.53 -0.98
CA GLU A 192 -2.67 -14.87 -2.40
C GLU A 192 -2.59 -16.37 -2.64
N GLY A 193 -1.61 -17.05 -2.05
CA GLY A 193 -1.46 -18.50 -2.17
C GLY A 193 -2.69 -19.28 -1.70
N ARG A 194 -3.38 -18.81 -0.65
CA ARG A 194 -4.65 -19.42 -0.20
C ARG A 194 -5.76 -19.24 -1.24
N ILE A 195 -5.84 -18.08 -1.89
CA ILE A 195 -6.83 -17.82 -2.95
C ILE A 195 -6.50 -18.68 -4.18
N ALA A 196 -5.24 -18.75 -4.57
CA ALA A 196 -4.79 -19.59 -5.69
C ALA A 196 -5.13 -21.07 -5.47
N LYS A 197 -4.95 -21.60 -4.26
CA LYS A 197 -5.40 -22.97 -3.91
C LYS A 197 -6.90 -23.13 -4.03
N ALA A 198 -7.70 -22.15 -3.64
CA ALA A 198 -9.15 -22.18 -3.78
C ALA A 198 -9.60 -22.18 -5.27
N LEU A 199 -8.77 -21.63 -6.16
CA LEU A 199 -8.94 -21.70 -7.62
C LEU A 199 -8.41 -23.02 -8.25
N GLY A 200 -8.03 -24.00 -7.43
CA GLY A 200 -7.52 -25.29 -7.90
C GLY A 200 -6.06 -25.30 -8.36
N MET A 201 -5.30 -24.24 -8.07
CA MET A 201 -3.89 -24.14 -8.50
C MET A 201 -2.94 -24.86 -7.52
N ARG A 202 -1.84 -25.42 -8.06
CA ARG A 202 -0.64 -25.75 -7.27
C ARG A 202 0.11 -24.47 -6.95
N VAL A 203 0.60 -24.30 -5.72
CA VAL A 203 1.34 -23.11 -5.30
C VAL A 203 2.78 -23.47 -4.98
N LEU A 204 3.71 -22.85 -5.70
CA LEU A 204 5.13 -22.81 -5.41
C LEU A 204 5.50 -21.47 -4.78
N ALA A 205 6.44 -21.46 -3.84
CA ALA A 205 6.88 -20.26 -3.18
C ALA A 205 8.42 -20.16 -3.18
N TYR A 206 8.91 -18.94 -3.38
CA TYR A 206 10.29 -18.59 -3.10
C TYR A 206 10.33 -17.46 -2.07
N ASP A 207 11.08 -17.67 -1.00
CA ASP A 207 11.35 -16.65 0.02
C ASP A 207 12.70 -16.91 0.66
N LEU A 208 13.40 -15.85 1.08
CA LEU A 208 14.67 -15.97 1.82
C LEU A 208 14.46 -16.53 3.24
N TYR A 209 13.24 -16.41 3.78
CA TYR A 209 12.89 -16.81 5.15
C TYR A 209 11.67 -17.74 5.17
N PRO A 210 11.80 -18.99 4.67
CA PRO A 210 10.72 -19.97 4.71
C PRO A 210 10.24 -20.21 6.14
N ASN A 211 8.91 -20.33 6.31
CA ASN A 211 8.30 -20.55 7.63
C ASN A 211 7.16 -21.59 7.56
N ASP A 212 6.76 -22.11 8.74
CA ASP A 212 5.78 -23.20 8.81
C ASP A 212 4.39 -22.80 8.35
N SER A 213 3.98 -21.55 8.57
CA SER A 213 2.69 -21.06 8.04
C SER A 213 2.67 -21.04 6.52
N GLY A 214 3.80 -20.74 5.89
CA GLY A 214 3.96 -20.81 4.44
C GLY A 214 3.99 -22.25 3.93
N ARG A 215 4.69 -23.17 4.61
CA ARG A 215 4.72 -24.62 4.24
C ARG A 215 3.34 -25.27 4.26
N ALA A 216 2.42 -24.78 5.08
CA ALA A 216 1.03 -25.26 5.09
C ALA A 216 0.23 -24.87 3.83
N ILE A 217 0.73 -23.88 3.06
CA ILE A 217 0.03 -23.32 1.89
C ILE A 217 0.73 -23.74 0.59
N ALA A 218 2.06 -23.65 0.53
CA ALA A 218 2.86 -23.80 -0.68
C ALA A 218 4.09 -24.69 -0.46
N GLU A 219 4.59 -25.23 -1.57
CA GLU A 219 5.89 -25.88 -1.64
C GLU A 219 6.98 -24.80 -1.85
N TYR A 220 7.96 -24.69 -0.93
CA TYR A 220 9.10 -23.82 -1.12
C TYR A 220 10.12 -24.45 -2.08
N VAL A 221 10.51 -23.69 -3.09
CA VAL A 221 11.47 -24.10 -4.11
C VAL A 221 12.50 -22.99 -4.37
N ASP A 222 13.58 -23.29 -5.08
CA ASP A 222 14.49 -22.27 -5.60
C ASP A 222 13.88 -21.50 -6.79
N LEU A 223 14.48 -20.37 -7.15
CA LEU A 223 13.98 -19.52 -8.23
C LEU A 223 13.97 -20.22 -9.60
N ASP A 224 14.99 -21.04 -9.91
CA ASP A 224 15.07 -21.72 -11.21
C ASP A 224 13.96 -22.76 -11.36
N THR A 225 13.66 -23.50 -10.30
CA THR A 225 12.50 -24.41 -10.25
C THR A 225 11.18 -23.67 -10.41
N LEU A 226 11.02 -22.53 -9.68
CA LEU A 226 9.82 -21.72 -9.77
C LEU A 226 9.62 -21.18 -11.19
N TYR A 227 10.65 -20.62 -11.82
CA TYR A 227 10.57 -20.13 -13.21
C TYR A 227 10.20 -21.25 -14.20
N LYS A 228 10.78 -22.41 -14.04
CA LYS A 228 10.56 -23.55 -14.94
C LYS A 228 9.15 -24.14 -14.81
N GLU A 229 8.56 -24.15 -13.62
CA GLU A 229 7.32 -24.87 -13.35
C GLU A 229 6.08 -23.99 -13.29
N ALA A 230 6.21 -22.69 -13.08
CA ALA A 230 5.07 -21.79 -12.92
C ALA A 230 4.39 -21.46 -14.26
N ASP A 231 3.06 -21.44 -14.26
CA ASP A 231 2.20 -20.91 -15.32
C ASP A 231 1.85 -19.44 -15.06
N VAL A 232 1.87 -19.04 -13.79
CA VAL A 232 1.66 -17.68 -13.31
C VAL A 232 2.76 -17.36 -12.32
N ILE A 233 3.39 -16.20 -12.42
CA ILE A 233 4.39 -15.73 -11.47
C ILE A 233 3.92 -14.41 -10.87
N THR A 234 3.89 -14.31 -9.53
CA THR A 234 3.51 -13.10 -8.80
C THR A 234 4.63 -12.63 -7.89
N LEU A 235 4.79 -11.30 -7.79
CA LEU A 235 5.86 -10.66 -7.02
C LEU A 235 5.30 -9.97 -5.79
N HIS A 236 5.78 -10.38 -4.60
CA HIS A 236 5.42 -9.81 -3.29
C HIS A 236 6.64 -9.61 -2.38
N CYS A 237 7.84 -9.68 -2.95
CA CYS A 237 9.08 -9.43 -2.22
C CYS A 237 9.36 -7.92 -2.07
N ASN A 238 10.11 -7.56 -1.03
CA ASN A 238 10.66 -6.22 -0.89
C ASN A 238 11.72 -5.97 -1.97
N LEU A 239 11.83 -4.71 -2.41
CA LEU A 239 12.92 -4.29 -3.29
C LEU A 239 14.20 -4.16 -2.49
N THR A 240 15.28 -4.75 -3.00
CA THR A 240 16.64 -4.61 -2.50
C THR A 240 17.59 -4.38 -3.68
N PRO A 241 18.84 -3.94 -3.44
CA PRO A 241 19.83 -3.85 -4.52
C PRO A 241 20.04 -5.17 -5.26
N GLU A 242 19.98 -6.31 -4.54
CA GLU A 242 20.26 -7.64 -5.06
C GLU A 242 19.17 -8.19 -5.96
N ASN A 243 17.91 -7.77 -5.77
CA ASN A 243 16.77 -8.24 -6.57
C ASN A 243 16.24 -7.18 -7.56
N THR A 244 16.90 -6.04 -7.68
CA THR A 244 16.57 -5.05 -8.70
C THR A 244 16.74 -5.65 -10.08
N GLY A 245 15.68 -5.58 -10.93
CA GLY A 245 15.68 -6.17 -12.26
C GLY A 245 15.74 -7.70 -12.27
N MET A 246 15.28 -8.37 -11.21
CA MET A 246 15.30 -9.83 -11.13
C MET A 246 14.46 -10.52 -12.23
N ILE A 247 13.42 -9.84 -12.70
CA ILE A 247 12.65 -10.27 -13.88
C ILE A 247 13.21 -9.51 -15.09
N ASN A 248 14.02 -10.20 -15.85
CA ASN A 248 14.75 -9.71 -17.01
C ASN A 248 14.77 -10.77 -18.11
N ARG A 249 15.43 -10.49 -19.24
CA ARG A 249 15.53 -11.38 -20.39
C ARG A 249 16.04 -12.79 -20.02
N GLU A 250 17.02 -12.90 -19.12
CA GLU A 250 17.63 -14.16 -18.74
C GLU A 250 16.67 -14.99 -17.86
N SER A 251 16.05 -14.37 -16.87
CA SER A 251 15.06 -15.06 -16.02
C SER A 251 13.81 -15.44 -16.81
N ILE A 252 13.32 -14.57 -17.71
CA ILE A 252 12.18 -14.83 -18.58
C ILE A 252 12.49 -16.00 -19.53
N ALA A 253 13.72 -16.12 -20.04
CA ALA A 253 14.11 -17.25 -20.88
C ALA A 253 13.98 -18.62 -20.18
N LYS A 254 14.11 -18.68 -18.85
CA LYS A 254 13.95 -19.89 -18.03
C LYS A 254 12.48 -20.26 -17.77
N MET A 255 11.55 -19.31 -17.96
CA MET A 255 10.12 -19.49 -17.69
C MET A 255 9.46 -20.33 -18.80
N LYS A 256 8.29 -20.88 -18.50
CA LYS A 256 7.44 -21.51 -19.51
C LYS A 256 7.06 -20.51 -20.61
N ASP A 257 6.82 -21.01 -21.82
CA ASP A 257 6.17 -20.21 -22.85
C ASP A 257 4.70 -19.97 -22.46
N GLY A 258 4.24 -18.73 -22.60
CA GLY A 258 2.89 -18.34 -22.23
C GLY A 258 2.67 -18.11 -20.72
N VAL A 259 3.72 -17.93 -19.92
CA VAL A 259 3.59 -17.57 -18.50
C VAL A 259 2.94 -16.18 -18.33
N ILE A 260 2.16 -16.01 -17.28
CA ILE A 260 1.56 -14.72 -16.87
C ILE A 260 2.39 -14.14 -15.74
N LEU A 261 2.69 -12.84 -15.81
CA LEU A 261 3.44 -12.10 -14.79
C LEU A 261 2.55 -11.10 -14.07
N ILE A 262 2.52 -11.12 -12.74
CA ILE A 262 1.81 -10.14 -11.91
C ILE A 262 2.80 -9.43 -11.00
N ASN A 263 2.78 -8.09 -10.98
CA ASN A 263 3.62 -7.30 -10.09
C ASN A 263 2.82 -6.19 -9.39
N ASN A 264 2.56 -6.40 -8.11
CA ASN A 264 1.94 -5.43 -7.18
C ASN A 264 2.93 -5.01 -6.09
N ALA A 265 4.23 -5.31 -6.24
CA ALA A 265 5.24 -5.03 -5.23
C ALA A 265 5.99 -3.73 -5.53
N ARG A 266 6.97 -3.78 -6.43
CA ARG A 266 7.77 -2.61 -6.85
C ARG A 266 8.13 -2.73 -8.33
N GLY A 267 8.03 -1.62 -9.07
CA GLY A 267 8.33 -1.58 -10.50
C GLY A 267 9.77 -1.97 -10.82
N GLN A 268 10.71 -1.61 -9.95
CA GLN A 268 12.13 -1.88 -10.12
C GLN A 268 12.52 -3.38 -10.02
N LEU A 269 11.60 -4.26 -9.62
CA LEU A 269 11.83 -5.72 -9.66
C LEU A 269 11.89 -6.28 -11.08
N ILE A 270 11.36 -5.55 -12.06
CA ILE A 270 11.34 -5.96 -13.45
C ILE A 270 12.19 -5.03 -14.32
N VAL A 271 12.73 -5.56 -15.42
CA VAL A 271 13.27 -4.77 -16.52
C VAL A 271 12.15 -4.55 -17.53
N GLU A 272 11.57 -3.35 -17.55
CA GLU A 272 10.34 -3.04 -18.30
C GLU A 272 10.47 -3.32 -19.80
N GLN A 273 11.62 -3.04 -20.41
CA GLN A 273 11.85 -3.33 -21.83
C GLN A 273 11.86 -4.85 -22.10
N ASP A 274 12.50 -5.63 -21.24
CA ASP A 274 12.57 -7.09 -21.43
C ASP A 274 11.19 -7.74 -21.27
N VAL A 275 10.36 -7.22 -20.34
CA VAL A 275 8.96 -7.66 -20.16
C VAL A 275 8.13 -7.27 -21.38
N ALA A 276 8.26 -6.05 -21.90
CA ALA A 276 7.55 -5.60 -23.11
C ALA A 276 7.93 -6.46 -24.34
N ASP A 277 9.22 -6.74 -24.53
CA ASP A 277 9.71 -7.59 -25.61
C ASP A 277 9.14 -9.02 -25.49
N ALA A 278 9.10 -9.57 -24.28
CA ALA A 278 8.56 -10.90 -24.01
C ALA A 278 7.04 -10.99 -24.25
N LEU A 279 6.29 -9.95 -23.92
CA LEU A 279 4.86 -9.85 -24.22
C LEU A 279 4.63 -9.78 -25.74
N ASN A 280 5.40 -8.95 -26.43
CA ASN A 280 5.26 -8.76 -27.88
C ASN A 280 5.66 -10.01 -28.68
N SER A 281 6.62 -10.81 -28.19
CA SER A 281 7.00 -12.09 -28.81
C SER A 281 6.07 -13.25 -28.45
N GLY A 282 5.21 -13.10 -27.43
CA GLY A 282 4.34 -14.16 -26.92
C GLY A 282 5.03 -15.09 -25.92
N LYS A 283 6.27 -14.84 -25.52
CA LYS A 283 6.94 -15.57 -24.43
C LYS A 283 6.19 -15.42 -23.11
N LEU A 284 5.69 -14.20 -22.83
CA LEU A 284 4.68 -13.94 -21.80
C LEU A 284 3.29 -13.86 -22.46
N ALA A 285 2.31 -14.58 -21.94
CA ALA A 285 0.92 -14.51 -22.40
C ALA A 285 0.25 -13.21 -21.98
N GLY A 286 0.64 -12.66 -20.84
CA GLY A 286 0.10 -11.40 -20.31
C GLY A 286 0.89 -10.91 -19.10
N ALA A 287 0.73 -9.63 -18.78
CA ALA A 287 1.24 -9.06 -17.54
C ALA A 287 0.21 -8.14 -16.89
N GLY A 288 0.08 -8.24 -15.57
CA GLY A 288 -0.71 -7.34 -14.73
C GLY A 288 0.21 -6.57 -13.78
N LEU A 289 0.34 -5.28 -13.98
CA LEU A 289 1.33 -4.44 -13.32
C LEU A 289 0.64 -3.27 -12.62
N ASP A 290 0.60 -3.28 -11.30
CA ASP A 290 0.08 -2.15 -10.52
C ASP A 290 1.18 -1.15 -10.19
N VAL A 291 2.44 -1.47 -10.52
CA VAL A 291 3.62 -0.65 -10.25
C VAL A 291 4.53 -0.61 -11.46
N VAL A 292 5.23 0.52 -11.63
CA VAL A 292 6.21 0.74 -12.71
C VAL A 292 7.50 1.32 -12.14
N TYR A 293 8.58 1.29 -12.94
CA TYR A 293 9.90 1.71 -12.48
C TYR A 293 9.91 3.17 -11.99
N THR A 294 9.28 4.07 -12.74
CA THR A 294 9.11 5.49 -12.38
C THR A 294 7.64 5.80 -12.26
N GLU A 295 7.21 6.27 -11.10
CA GLU A 295 5.83 6.66 -10.81
C GLU A 295 5.73 8.17 -10.55
N PRO A 296 4.78 8.88 -11.22
CA PRO A 296 3.85 8.43 -12.25
C PRO A 296 4.53 7.88 -13.50
N ILE A 297 3.82 6.98 -14.22
CA ILE A 297 4.35 6.35 -15.42
C ILE A 297 4.78 7.37 -16.48
N ARG A 298 5.92 7.15 -17.11
CA ARG A 298 6.42 8.00 -18.20
C ARG A 298 5.65 7.70 -19.49
N VAL A 299 5.42 8.73 -20.30
CA VAL A 299 4.70 8.60 -21.58
C VAL A 299 5.43 7.72 -22.62
N ASP A 300 6.73 7.54 -22.46
CA ASP A 300 7.58 6.72 -23.32
C ASP A 300 7.83 5.31 -22.74
N ASN A 301 7.16 4.92 -21.68
CA ASN A 301 7.33 3.61 -21.07
C ASN A 301 6.95 2.49 -22.06
N PRO A 302 7.85 1.50 -22.31
CA PRO A 302 7.63 0.47 -23.33
C PRO A 302 6.41 -0.41 -23.04
N LEU A 303 6.03 -0.57 -21.79
CA LEU A 303 4.87 -1.38 -21.38
C LEU A 303 3.54 -0.82 -21.89
N LEU A 304 3.43 0.50 -22.12
CA LEU A 304 2.21 1.13 -22.63
C LEU A 304 1.81 0.65 -24.04
N LYS A 305 2.74 0.08 -24.79
CA LYS A 305 2.52 -0.45 -26.14
C LYS A 305 2.67 -1.96 -26.21
N ALA A 306 2.94 -2.62 -25.10
CA ALA A 306 3.11 -4.06 -25.04
C ALA A 306 1.75 -4.78 -25.15
N ARG A 307 1.75 -5.91 -25.83
CA ARG A 307 0.55 -6.74 -26.00
C ARG A 307 0.13 -7.34 -24.66
N ASN A 308 -1.19 -7.37 -24.42
CA ASN A 308 -1.79 -7.99 -23.24
C ASN A 308 -1.13 -7.58 -21.90
N CYS A 309 -0.83 -6.27 -21.78
CA CYS A 309 -0.27 -5.66 -20.59
C CYS A 309 -1.31 -4.78 -19.92
N ILE A 310 -1.79 -5.20 -18.76
CA ILE A 310 -2.68 -4.39 -17.91
C ILE A 310 -1.83 -3.60 -16.94
N ILE A 311 -1.98 -2.28 -16.94
CA ILE A 311 -1.26 -1.39 -16.03
C ILE A 311 -2.28 -0.59 -15.23
N THR A 312 -2.14 -0.60 -13.92
CA THR A 312 -2.98 0.19 -13.00
C THR A 312 -2.12 1.14 -12.17
N PRO A 313 -2.65 2.29 -11.75
CA PRO A 313 -1.83 3.38 -11.22
C PRO A 313 -1.52 3.24 -9.72
N HIS A 314 -0.93 2.10 -9.32
CA HIS A 314 -0.49 1.78 -7.95
C HIS A 314 -1.64 1.88 -6.94
N ILE A 315 -2.74 1.16 -7.19
CA ILE A 315 -3.99 1.23 -6.43
C ILE A 315 -4.40 -0.08 -5.73
N SER A 316 -3.59 -1.12 -5.79
CA SER A 316 -3.89 -2.38 -5.10
C SER A 316 -4.05 -2.23 -3.58
N TRP A 317 -3.50 -1.16 -3.01
CA TRP A 317 -3.61 -0.79 -1.60
C TRP A 317 -4.85 0.05 -1.27
N ALA A 318 -5.53 0.64 -2.25
CA ALA A 318 -6.46 1.76 -2.12
C ALA A 318 -7.93 1.45 -1.78
N PRO A 319 -8.41 0.20 -1.59
CA PRO A 319 -9.77 -0.02 -1.10
C PRO A 319 -10.04 0.76 0.19
N ILE A 320 -11.28 1.22 0.35
CA ILE A 320 -11.70 2.06 1.48
C ILE A 320 -11.37 1.42 2.83
N GLU A 321 -11.53 0.10 2.94
CA GLU A 321 -11.22 -0.66 4.15
C GLU A 321 -9.72 -0.66 4.47
N SER A 322 -8.87 -0.67 3.45
CA SER A 322 -7.42 -0.55 3.60
C SER A 322 -7.02 0.84 4.06
N ARG A 323 -7.57 1.88 3.44
CA ARG A 323 -7.33 3.27 3.80
C ARG A 323 -7.85 3.58 5.20
N GLN A 324 -9.00 3.03 5.59
CA GLN A 324 -9.49 3.15 6.96
C GLN A 324 -8.50 2.52 7.97
N ARG A 325 -7.92 1.35 7.66
CA ARG A 325 -6.88 0.74 8.51
C ARG A 325 -5.62 1.61 8.60
N ILE A 326 -5.24 2.29 7.53
CA ILE A 326 -4.12 3.25 7.56
C ILE A 326 -4.45 4.42 8.50
N MET A 327 -5.65 4.99 8.37
CA MET A 327 -6.12 6.08 9.23
C MET A 327 -6.10 5.66 10.70
N ASP A 328 -6.70 4.52 11.03
CA ASP A 328 -6.80 4.01 12.40
C ASP A 328 -5.41 3.75 13.00
N ALA A 329 -4.51 3.14 12.23
CA ALA A 329 -3.13 2.89 12.66
C ALA A 329 -2.34 4.19 12.84
N THR A 330 -2.56 5.19 11.99
CA THR A 330 -1.91 6.50 12.11
C THR A 330 -2.39 7.23 13.36
N VAL A 331 -3.67 7.21 13.64
CA VAL A 331 -4.25 7.75 14.89
C VAL A 331 -3.64 7.03 16.10
N ALA A 332 -3.54 5.71 16.07
CA ALA A 332 -2.92 4.92 17.13
C ALA A 332 -1.43 5.25 17.31
N ASN A 333 -0.68 5.44 16.23
CA ASN A 333 0.73 5.83 16.26
C ASN A 333 0.92 7.21 16.90
N VAL A 334 0.13 8.21 16.49
CA VAL A 334 0.18 9.57 17.03
C VAL A 334 -0.21 9.56 18.50
N LYS A 335 -1.29 8.85 18.86
CA LYS A 335 -1.71 8.72 20.25
C LYS A 335 -0.62 8.10 21.12
N ALA A 336 -0.05 6.99 20.70
CA ALA A 336 1.01 6.30 21.43
C ALA A 336 2.25 7.17 21.63
N PHE A 337 2.61 7.99 20.62
CA PHE A 337 3.67 8.99 20.76
C PHE A 337 3.34 10.05 21.80
N LEU A 338 2.14 10.61 21.77
CA LEU A 338 1.68 11.62 22.75
C LEU A 338 1.63 11.06 24.17
N ASP A 339 1.30 9.78 24.32
CA ASP A 339 1.32 9.03 25.59
C ASP A 339 2.76 8.67 26.06
N GLY A 340 3.79 9.00 25.28
CA GLY A 340 5.20 8.75 25.61
C GLY A 340 5.71 7.33 25.33
N ALA A 341 4.93 6.52 24.60
CA ALA A 341 5.27 5.13 24.26
C ALA A 341 5.08 4.86 22.74
N PRO A 342 5.88 5.47 21.86
CA PRO A 342 5.70 5.37 20.42
C PRO A 342 5.80 3.93 19.90
N ILE A 343 4.87 3.55 19.03
CA ILE A 343 4.78 2.24 18.38
C ILE A 343 5.12 2.34 16.89
N ASN A 344 5.40 1.22 16.24
CA ASN A 344 5.73 1.12 14.80
C ASN A 344 6.89 2.05 14.37
N VAL A 345 7.83 2.31 15.27
CA VAL A 345 9.02 3.12 14.99
C VAL A 345 9.97 2.37 14.08
N VAL A 346 10.35 2.97 12.96
CA VAL A 346 11.20 2.36 11.91
C VAL A 346 12.67 2.78 11.98
N ASN A 347 13.00 3.82 12.77
CA ASN A 347 14.35 4.37 12.91
C ASN A 347 14.90 4.25 14.34
N LYS A 348 14.65 3.12 15.00
CA LYS A 348 15.14 2.80 16.37
C LYS A 348 16.65 2.81 16.47
#